data_a4c737d7d406fb8bd2e1f437d79c4d1a
#
_entry.id   a4c737d7d406fb8bd2e1f437d79c4d1a
#
_cell.length_a   1.000
_cell.length_b   1.000
_cell.length_c   1.000
_cell.angle_alpha   90.00
_cell.angle_beta   90.00
_cell.angle_gamma   90.00
#
_symmetry.space_group_name_H-M   'P 1'
#
loop_
_entity.id
_entity.type
_entity.pdbx_description
1 polymer ?
#
loop_
_entity_poly.entity_id
_entity_poly.type
_entity_poly.pdbx_seq_one_letter_code
_entity_poly.pdbx_strand_id
1 'polypeptide(L)' 'MKKGLLEQLAEQHRTVISNLRLLPELKWTALGDLYRIQDKEAYPLKEWEEAVSYLLGCTVRFAAYGEIGKSLKPFSLEVK' A
#
# COMPACT_ATOMS: atom_id res chain seq x y z
N MET A 1 4.82 -17.75 -9.48
CA MET A 1 5.35 -16.96 -8.38
C MET A 1 4.47 -15.75 -8.13
N LYS A 2 4.06 -15.55 -6.90
CA LYS A 2 3.20 -14.41 -6.60
C LYS A 2 3.99 -13.12 -6.58
N LYS A 3 3.38 -12.08 -7.10
CA LYS A 3 3.98 -10.75 -7.04
C LYS A 3 3.69 -10.13 -5.68
N GLY A 4 4.63 -9.33 -5.19
CA GLY A 4 4.41 -8.61 -3.98
C GLY A 4 3.43 -7.47 -4.17
N LEU A 5 3.00 -6.88 -3.07
CA LEU A 5 2.04 -5.79 -3.12
C LEU A 5 2.59 -4.60 -3.93
N LEU A 6 3.85 -4.24 -3.68
CA LEU A 6 4.42 -3.11 -4.40
C LEU A 6 4.54 -3.38 -5.89
N GLU A 7 4.89 -4.63 -6.25
CA GLU A 7 5.00 -4.98 -7.66
C GLU A 7 3.66 -4.90 -8.35
N GLN A 8 2.60 -5.35 -7.68
CA GLN A 8 1.27 -5.27 -8.25
C GLN A 8 0.84 -3.83 -8.46
N LEU A 9 1.13 -2.97 -7.49
CA LEU A 9 0.79 -1.56 -7.62
C LEU A 9 1.55 -0.91 -8.76
N ALA A 10 2.83 -1.23 -8.90
CA ALA A 10 3.63 -0.65 -9.98
C ALA A 10 3.07 -1.07 -11.34
N GLU A 11 2.70 -2.34 -11.48
CA GLU A 11 2.10 -2.79 -12.73
C GLU A 11 0.77 -2.13 -13.00
N GLN A 12 -0.04 -2.01 -11.96
CA GLN A 12 -1.36 -1.42 -12.09
C GLN A 12 -1.27 0.01 -12.57
N HIS A 13 -0.26 0.74 -12.12
CA HIS A 13 -0.06 2.13 -12.50
C HIS A 13 0.92 2.29 -13.65
N ARG A 14 1.40 1.18 -14.20
CA ARG A 14 2.32 1.17 -15.34
C ARG A 14 3.56 2.01 -15.07
N THR A 15 4.17 1.78 -13.93
CA THR A 15 5.33 2.53 -13.50
C THR A 15 6.27 1.62 -12.74
N VAL A 16 7.40 2.16 -12.30
CA VAL A 16 8.34 1.39 -11.48
C VAL A 16 8.03 1.62 -10.01
N ILE A 17 8.46 0.68 -9.17
CA ILE A 17 8.15 0.73 -7.75
C ILE A 17 8.62 2.04 -7.12
N SER A 18 9.82 2.50 -7.48
CA SER A 18 10.36 3.71 -6.87
C SER A 18 9.48 4.93 -7.11
N ASN A 19 8.79 4.98 -8.24
CA ASN A 19 7.91 6.11 -8.53
C ASN A 19 6.71 6.15 -7.59
N LEU A 20 6.27 5.00 -7.10
CA LEU A 20 5.16 4.97 -6.14
C LEU A 20 5.51 5.73 -4.87
N ARG A 21 6.79 5.76 -4.54
CA ARG A 21 7.24 6.48 -3.35
C ARG A 21 7.60 7.92 -3.65
N LEU A 22 8.25 8.16 -4.79
CA LEU A 22 8.79 9.47 -5.11
C LEU A 22 7.74 10.46 -5.61
N LEU A 23 6.72 9.96 -6.29
CA LEU A 23 5.68 10.82 -6.85
C LEU A 23 4.48 10.86 -5.88
N PRO A 24 4.20 12.01 -5.27
CA PRO A 24 3.13 12.09 -4.26
C PRO A 24 1.78 11.62 -4.76
N GLU A 25 1.46 11.90 -6.02
CA GLU A 25 0.17 11.49 -6.58
C GLU A 25 0.06 9.97 -6.63
N LEU A 26 1.14 9.32 -7.07
CA LEU A 26 1.13 7.86 -7.12
C LEU A 26 1.17 7.25 -5.73
N LYS A 27 1.92 7.86 -4.82
CA LYS A 27 1.97 7.37 -3.44
C LYS A 27 0.57 7.37 -2.83
N TRP A 28 -0.14 8.47 -2.94
CA TRP A 28 -1.47 8.59 -2.38
C TRP A 28 -2.42 7.59 -2.99
N THR A 29 -2.40 7.49 -4.33
CA THR A 29 -3.26 6.56 -5.03
C THR A 29 -2.95 5.12 -4.66
N ALA A 30 -1.66 4.78 -4.55
CA ALA A 30 -1.27 3.42 -4.20
C ALA A 30 -1.75 3.06 -2.80
N LEU A 31 -1.64 3.97 -1.85
CA LEU A 31 -2.10 3.71 -0.49
C LEU A 31 -3.62 3.51 -0.47
N GLY A 32 -4.35 4.29 -1.26
CA GLY A 32 -5.79 4.10 -1.39
C GLY A 32 -6.14 2.76 -2.01
N ASP A 33 -5.37 2.34 -3.02
CA ASP A 33 -5.60 1.05 -3.64
C ASP A 33 -5.37 -0.08 -2.65
N LEU A 34 -4.35 0.03 -1.81
CA LEU A 34 -4.11 -0.96 -0.78
C LEU A 34 -5.28 -1.04 0.19
N TYR A 35 -5.83 0.11 0.54
CA TYR A 35 -6.98 0.15 1.44
C TYR A 35 -8.18 -0.60 0.84
N ARG A 36 -8.35 -0.52 -0.47
CA ARG A 36 -9.49 -1.12 -1.14
C ARG A 36 -9.39 -2.62 -1.34
N ILE A 37 -8.21 -3.20 -1.12
CA ILE A 37 -8.06 -4.65 -1.22
C ILE A 37 -8.93 -5.29 -0.14
N GLN A 38 -9.88 -6.12 -0.57
CA GLN A 38 -10.82 -6.73 0.35
C GLN A 38 -10.21 -7.91 1.10
N ASP A 39 -9.43 -8.71 0.39
CA ASP A 39 -8.83 -9.90 0.98
C ASP A 39 -7.40 -9.61 1.40
N LYS A 40 -7.27 -8.84 2.47
CA LYS A 40 -5.94 -8.45 2.94
C LYS A 40 -5.16 -9.66 3.46
N GLU A 41 -5.86 -10.68 3.92
CA GLU A 41 -5.23 -11.86 4.47
C GLU A 41 -4.63 -12.75 3.39
N ALA A 42 -4.88 -12.44 2.11
CA ALA A 42 -4.22 -13.16 1.02
C ALA A 42 -2.71 -12.90 1.01
N TYR A 43 -2.25 -11.86 1.68
CA TYR A 43 -0.84 -11.52 1.78
C TYR A 43 -0.41 -11.57 3.23
N PRO A 44 0.86 -12.01 3.51
CA PRO A 44 1.36 -12.01 4.88
C PRO A 44 1.36 -10.61 5.47
N LEU A 45 1.14 -10.52 6.77
CA LEU A 45 1.14 -9.24 7.46
C LEU A 45 2.46 -8.49 7.25
N LYS A 46 3.56 -9.23 7.22
CA LYS A 46 4.88 -8.63 7.01
C LYS A 46 4.96 -7.91 5.66
N GLU A 47 4.33 -8.48 4.64
CA GLU A 47 4.33 -7.85 3.33
C GLU A 47 3.58 -6.53 3.34
N TRP A 48 2.48 -6.46 4.08
CA TRP A 48 1.76 -5.21 4.26
C TRP A 48 2.63 -4.18 4.96
N GLU A 49 3.35 -4.63 6.00
CA GLU A 49 4.25 -3.72 6.71
C GLU A 49 5.30 -3.15 5.78
N GLU A 50 5.89 -4.00 4.97
CA GLU A 50 6.95 -3.57 4.06
C GLU A 50 6.42 -2.63 3.00
N ALA A 51 5.27 -2.94 2.43
CA ALA A 51 4.70 -2.11 1.38
C ALA A 51 4.34 -0.72 1.91
N VAL A 52 3.63 -0.68 3.03
CA VAL A 52 3.20 0.60 3.58
C VAL A 52 4.39 1.41 4.08
N SER A 53 5.36 0.73 4.70
CA SER A 53 6.57 1.41 5.17
C SER A 53 7.33 2.05 4.00
N TYR A 54 7.43 1.32 2.91
CA TYR A 54 8.12 1.85 1.73
C TYR A 54 7.42 3.09 1.19
N LEU A 55 6.10 3.01 1.07
CA LEU A 55 5.34 4.12 0.50
C LEU A 55 5.35 5.35 1.40
N LEU A 56 5.27 5.15 2.70
CA LEU A 56 5.26 6.27 3.64
C LEU A 56 6.64 6.79 3.97
N GLY A 57 7.68 6.01 3.70
CA GLY A 57 9.04 6.42 3.99
C GLY A 57 9.41 6.33 5.47
N CYS A 58 8.66 5.56 6.25
CA CYS A 58 8.94 5.35 7.65
C CYS A 58 8.54 3.94 8.05
N THR A 59 9.11 3.44 9.14
CA THR A 59 8.80 2.09 9.58
C THR A 59 7.38 2.02 10.12
N VAL A 60 6.60 1.10 9.57
CA VAL A 60 5.22 0.87 10.00
C VAL A 60 5.07 -0.59 10.34
N ARG A 61 4.40 -0.88 11.44
CA ARG A 61 4.14 -2.25 11.87
C ARG A 61 2.67 -2.45 12.15
N PHE A 62 2.20 -3.65 11.86
CA PHE A 62 0.82 -4.01 12.11
C PHE A 62 0.77 -5.25 12.98
N ALA A 63 0.01 -5.19 14.06
CA ALA A 63 -0.19 -6.34 14.93
C ALA A 63 -1.26 -7.26 14.37
N ALA A 64 -2.17 -6.73 13.57
CA ALA A 64 -3.26 -7.50 13.00
C ALA A 64 -3.71 -6.85 11.70
N TYR A 65 -4.41 -7.63 10.87
CA TYR A 65 -4.88 -7.10 9.59
C TYR A 65 -5.86 -5.94 9.76
N GLY A 66 -6.60 -5.91 10.85
CA GLY A 66 -7.50 -4.79 11.11
C GLY A 66 -6.80 -3.46 11.22
N GLU A 67 -5.54 -3.46 11.65
CA GLU A 67 -4.79 -2.22 11.79
C GLU A 67 -4.39 -1.65 10.43
N ILE A 68 -4.27 -2.49 9.43
CA ILE A 68 -3.95 -2.02 8.09
C ILE A 68 -5.02 -1.04 7.61
N GLY A 69 -6.27 -1.42 7.77
CA GLY A 69 -7.36 -0.54 7.36
C GLY A 69 -7.37 0.76 8.11
N LYS A 70 -7.10 0.72 9.41
CA LYS A 70 -7.06 1.94 10.20
C LYS A 70 -5.96 2.88 9.74
N SER A 71 -4.79 2.32 9.43
CA SER A 71 -3.66 3.13 8.98
C SER A 71 -3.89 3.73 7.62
N LEU A 72 -4.58 3.02 6.74
CA LEU A 72 -4.77 3.46 5.36
C LEU A 72 -6.04 4.27 5.16
N LYS A 73 -6.92 4.28 6.14
CA LYS A 73 -8.21 4.97 6.00
C LYS A 73 -8.08 6.42 5.54
N PRO A 74 -7.15 7.22 6.07
CA PRO A 74 -7.02 8.61 5.60
C PRO A 74 -6.74 8.71 4.11
N PHE A 75 -6.09 7.71 3.54
CA PHE A 75 -5.74 7.73 2.12
C PHE A 75 -6.87 7.22 1.23
N SER A 76 -7.90 6.63 1.83
CA SER A 76 -9.06 6.18 1.06
C SER A 76 -10.04 7.32 0.81
N LEU A 77 -9.93 8.40 1.56
CA LEU A 77 -10.81 9.54 1.40
C LEU A 77 -10.37 10.33 0.19
N GLU A 78 -11.30 10.56 -0.70
CA GLU A 78 -11.00 11.36 -1.87
C GLU A 78 -11.04 12.82 -1.52
N VAL A 79 -10.00 13.52 -1.90
CA VAL A 79 -9.92 14.95 -1.70
C VAL A 79 -10.41 15.61 -2.96
N LYS A 80 -11.49 16.31 -2.85
CA LYS A 80 -12.07 16.98 -3.98
C LYS A 80 -11.83 18.46 -3.93
#